data_32c550f52ab7842fde763bbc10fb9c0c
#
_entry.id   32c550f52ab7842fde763bbc10fb9c0c
#
_cell.length_a   1.000
_cell.length_b   1.000
_cell.length_c   1.000
_cell.angle_alpha   90.00
_cell.angle_beta   90.00
_cell.angle_gamma   90.00
#
_symmetry.space_group_name_H-M   'P 1'
#
loop_
_entity.id
_entity.type
_entity.pdbx_description
1 polymer ?
#
loop_
_entity_poly.entity_id
_entity_poly.type
_entity_poly.pdbx_seq_one_letter_code
_entity_poly.pdbx_strand_id
1 'polypeptide(L)'
;STLFPYTTLFRSRVPMEADKIDGYKAEAIALRALMYCNLTSVFRDVPYLTKPLTLAEAQAPKTERAQIVSSVLEDLKTWIPKIPVIGKAKTGRMTQEAAYAIMGRIALFNQRWDDAIAAYQNVIGKVQLFKSGDGSDYAANFADLFKEKNETAAEVLLSVHYKGPGLGEGSCFGVCWSGPMNAIEGTMNLCDDFYCIDGLPIDKSPLFKGSLESGAHTKENPDMGRYENRDPRMKGTLMLPGMEWNGKLYTNNLPASSTACIHKWYTPEDT
;
A
#
# COMPACT_ATOMS: atom_id res chain seq x y z
N SER A 1 13.51 16.23 -32.37
CA SER A 1 12.13 15.94 -32.09
C SER A 1 11.84 16.18 -30.61
N THR A 2 11.29 17.33 -30.29
CA THR A 2 11.04 17.84 -28.94
C THR A 2 9.68 17.32 -28.44
N LEU A 3 9.66 16.13 -27.86
CA LEU A 3 8.44 15.52 -27.33
C LEU A 3 7.97 16.10 -25.98
N PHE A 4 8.73 17.02 -25.34
CA PHE A 4 8.45 17.49 -23.98
C PHE A 4 8.26 19.01 -23.75
N PRO A 5 8.39 19.92 -24.72
CA PRO A 5 7.92 21.29 -24.51
C PRO A 5 6.40 21.41 -24.49
N TYR A 6 5.69 20.36 -24.85
CA TYR A 6 4.24 20.36 -24.98
C TYR A 6 3.50 20.66 -23.67
N THR A 7 3.94 20.10 -22.54
CA THR A 7 3.22 20.27 -21.28
C THR A 7 3.33 21.68 -20.70
N THR A 8 4.45 22.36 -20.89
CA THR A 8 4.65 23.75 -20.41
C THR A 8 3.99 24.76 -21.37
N LEU A 9 4.03 24.50 -22.68
CA LEU A 9 3.41 25.36 -23.70
C LEU A 9 1.89 25.26 -23.73
N PHE A 10 1.32 24.10 -23.39
CA PHE A 10 -0.14 23.94 -23.32
C PHE A 10 -0.75 24.52 -22.05
N ARG A 11 -0.05 24.52 -20.92
CA ARG A 11 -0.52 25.11 -19.66
C ARG A 11 -0.90 26.59 -19.78
N SER A 12 -0.16 27.35 -20.55
CA SER A 12 -0.43 28.78 -20.75
C SER A 12 -1.46 29.07 -21.84
N ARG A 13 -1.91 28.06 -22.59
CA ARG A 13 -2.79 28.22 -23.75
C ARG A 13 -4.22 27.69 -23.52
N VAL A 14 -4.45 26.90 -22.47
CA VAL A 14 -5.77 26.41 -22.13
C VAL A 14 -6.40 27.42 -21.18
N PRO A 15 -7.43 28.16 -21.61
CA PRO A 15 -8.15 29.06 -20.72
C PRO A 15 -8.85 28.22 -19.64
N MET A 16 -8.40 28.33 -18.42
CA MET A 16 -8.95 27.61 -17.28
C MET A 16 -8.91 28.51 -16.05
N GLU A 17 -9.93 28.39 -15.21
CA GLU A 17 -9.99 29.05 -13.91
C GLU A 17 -8.77 28.72 -13.06
N ALA A 18 -8.19 29.72 -12.39
CA ALA A 18 -6.97 29.58 -11.62
C ALA A 18 -7.07 28.47 -10.55
N ASP A 19 -8.20 28.39 -9.85
CA ASP A 19 -8.43 27.37 -8.82
C ASP A 19 -8.43 25.94 -9.38
N LYS A 20 -8.90 25.75 -10.61
CA LYS A 20 -8.81 24.44 -11.27
C LYS A 20 -7.38 24.08 -11.64
N ILE A 21 -6.61 25.06 -12.10
CA ILE A 21 -5.18 24.88 -12.39
C ILE A 21 -4.44 24.49 -11.10
N ASP A 22 -4.68 25.20 -10.01
CA ASP A 22 -4.09 24.93 -8.70
C ASP A 22 -4.48 23.55 -8.20
N GLY A 23 -5.73 23.14 -8.32
CA GLY A 23 -6.19 21.80 -7.99
C GLY A 23 -5.46 20.70 -8.75
N TYR A 24 -5.34 20.78 -10.07
CA TYR A 24 -4.60 19.81 -10.88
C TYR A 24 -3.11 19.80 -10.55
N LYS A 25 -2.53 20.95 -10.27
CA LYS A 25 -1.14 21.06 -9.84
C LYS A 25 -0.92 20.38 -8.48
N ALA A 26 -1.83 20.59 -7.55
CA ALA A 26 -1.79 19.97 -6.23
C ALA A 26 -1.89 18.44 -6.31
N GLU A 27 -2.79 17.89 -7.14
CA GLU A 27 -2.87 16.45 -7.38
C GLU A 27 -1.57 15.90 -7.99
N ALA A 28 -1.00 16.58 -8.98
CA ALA A 28 0.26 16.16 -9.59
C ALA A 28 1.43 16.17 -8.59
N ILE A 29 1.45 17.14 -7.67
CA ILE A 29 2.43 17.22 -6.59
C ILE A 29 2.25 16.04 -5.60
N ALA A 30 1.01 15.73 -5.22
CA ALA A 30 0.74 14.60 -4.33
C ALA A 30 1.13 13.25 -4.96
N LEU A 31 0.84 13.05 -6.26
CA LEU A 31 1.30 11.86 -7.00
C LEU A 31 2.83 11.80 -7.12
N ARG A 32 3.48 12.93 -7.40
CA ARG A 32 4.95 13.01 -7.41
C ARG A 32 5.52 12.64 -6.04
N ALA A 33 4.92 13.13 -4.96
CA ALA A 33 5.32 12.79 -3.60
C ALA A 33 5.24 11.28 -3.34
N LEU A 34 4.15 10.62 -3.76
CA LEU A 34 4.00 9.17 -3.66
C LEU A 34 5.10 8.42 -4.45
N MET A 35 5.41 8.88 -5.67
CA MET A 35 6.49 8.28 -6.46
C MET A 35 7.86 8.44 -5.79
N TYR A 36 8.16 9.62 -5.23
CA TYR A 36 9.39 9.82 -4.47
C TYR A 36 9.44 9.03 -3.17
N CYS A 37 8.31 8.80 -2.50
CA CYS A 37 8.23 7.88 -1.37
C CYS A 37 8.74 6.48 -1.77
N ASN A 38 8.23 5.94 -2.87
CA ASN A 38 8.62 4.63 -3.37
C ASN A 38 10.10 4.61 -3.81
N LEU A 39 10.53 5.60 -4.59
CA LEU A 39 11.91 5.69 -5.07
C LEU A 39 12.93 5.78 -3.93
N THR A 40 12.70 6.65 -2.96
CA THR A 40 13.63 6.85 -1.85
C THR A 40 13.62 5.70 -0.85
N SER A 41 12.53 4.93 -0.78
CA SER A 41 12.47 3.72 0.05
C SER A 41 13.37 2.61 -0.47
N VAL A 42 13.50 2.48 -1.81
CA VAL A 42 14.29 1.43 -2.45
C VAL A 42 15.71 1.88 -2.75
N PHE A 43 15.86 3.08 -3.35
CA PHE A 43 17.14 3.55 -3.91
C PHE A 43 17.84 4.60 -3.04
N ARG A 44 17.24 5.05 -1.95
CA ARG A 44 17.72 6.12 -1.06
C ARG A 44 17.87 7.46 -1.78
N ASP A 45 19.09 7.79 -2.22
CA ASP A 45 19.41 9.03 -2.89
C ASP A 45 19.15 8.90 -4.39
N VAL A 46 18.31 9.78 -4.92
CA VAL A 46 17.90 9.79 -6.32
C VAL A 46 17.88 11.23 -6.85
N PRO A 47 17.95 11.46 -8.17
CA PRO A 47 17.75 12.81 -8.70
C PRO A 47 16.36 13.35 -8.32
N TYR A 48 16.30 14.56 -7.75
CA TYR A 48 15.04 15.21 -7.41
C TYR A 48 14.60 16.15 -8.53
N LEU A 49 13.55 15.75 -9.23
CA LEU A 49 13.08 16.40 -10.45
C LEU A 49 11.71 17.05 -10.20
N THR A 50 11.65 18.37 -10.35
CA THR A 50 10.41 19.17 -10.20
C THR A 50 9.88 19.71 -11.52
N LYS A 51 10.62 19.50 -12.61
CA LYS A 51 10.27 19.87 -13.98
C LYS A 51 10.68 18.76 -14.96
N PRO A 52 10.09 18.72 -16.17
CA PRO A 52 10.60 17.88 -17.24
C PRO A 52 12.05 18.25 -17.57
N LEU A 53 12.90 17.25 -17.78
CA LEU A 53 14.28 17.43 -18.15
C LEU A 53 14.43 17.55 -19.68
N THR A 54 15.35 18.35 -20.12
CA THR A 54 15.91 18.28 -21.48
C THR A 54 16.90 17.13 -21.58
N LEU A 55 17.26 16.73 -22.79
CA LEU A 55 18.25 15.67 -23.00
C LEU A 55 19.61 16.01 -22.35
N ALA A 56 19.98 17.27 -22.37
CA ALA A 56 21.22 17.77 -21.75
C ALA A 56 21.19 17.69 -20.20
N GLU A 57 20.00 17.77 -19.61
CA GLU A 57 19.78 17.67 -18.15
C GLU A 57 19.52 16.22 -17.68
N ALA A 58 19.51 15.24 -18.60
CA ALA A 58 19.14 13.85 -18.29
C ALA A 58 20.10 13.16 -17.31
N GLN A 59 21.32 13.69 -17.14
CA GLN A 59 22.31 13.22 -16.17
C GLN A 59 22.28 14.03 -14.86
N ALA A 60 21.09 14.35 -14.36
CA ALA A 60 20.95 15.07 -13.10
C ALA A 60 21.63 14.30 -11.94
N PRO A 61 22.38 15.01 -11.07
CA PRO A 61 23.02 14.38 -9.92
C PRO A 61 21.99 13.89 -8.92
N LYS A 62 22.39 12.93 -8.07
CA LYS A 62 21.59 12.47 -6.95
C LYS A 62 21.44 13.58 -5.91
N THR A 63 20.25 13.66 -5.32
CA THR A 63 19.93 14.49 -4.17
C THR A 63 19.81 13.57 -2.95
N GLU A 64 20.30 14.00 -1.82
CA GLU A 64 20.18 13.24 -0.56
C GLU A 64 18.72 13.00 -0.18
N ARG A 65 18.42 11.78 0.28
CA ARG A 65 17.09 11.38 0.71
C ARG A 65 16.46 12.36 1.71
N ALA A 66 17.22 12.79 2.71
CA ALA A 66 16.73 13.72 3.72
C ALA A 66 16.26 15.06 3.13
N GLN A 67 16.99 15.56 2.13
CA GLN A 67 16.64 16.79 1.41
C GLN A 67 15.39 16.58 0.54
N ILE A 68 15.30 15.45 -0.17
CA ILE A 68 14.11 15.09 -0.97
C ILE A 68 12.89 15.04 -0.08
N VAL A 69 12.97 14.32 1.05
CA VAL A 69 11.86 14.16 1.99
C VAL A 69 11.40 15.52 2.54
N SER A 70 12.33 16.39 2.93
CA SER A 70 11.98 17.72 3.42
C SER A 70 11.27 18.54 2.36
N SER A 71 11.78 18.54 1.13
CA SER A 71 11.17 19.27 0.00
C SER A 71 9.77 18.75 -0.35
N VAL A 72 9.60 17.41 -0.34
CA VAL A 72 8.31 16.77 -0.65
C VAL A 72 7.27 17.08 0.43
N LEU A 73 7.65 17.04 1.70
CA LEU A 73 6.73 17.36 2.80
C LEU A 73 6.32 18.83 2.78
N GLU A 74 7.24 19.74 2.46
CA GLU A 74 6.94 21.17 2.31
C GLU A 74 6.00 21.45 1.13
N ASP A 75 6.25 20.81 -0.01
CA ASP A 75 5.36 20.86 -1.17
C ASP A 75 3.94 20.38 -0.77
N LEU A 76 3.83 19.24 -0.07
CA LEU A 76 2.53 18.71 0.36
C LEU A 76 1.83 19.67 1.32
N LYS A 77 2.52 20.23 2.33
CA LYS A 77 1.93 21.21 3.25
C LYS A 77 1.34 22.42 2.50
N THR A 78 2.03 22.87 1.45
CA THR A 78 1.60 24.02 0.65
C THR A 78 0.40 23.71 -0.24
N TRP A 79 0.39 22.52 -0.86
CA TRP A 79 -0.55 22.23 -1.95
C TRP A 79 -1.76 21.39 -1.56
N ILE A 80 -1.73 20.60 -0.48
CA ILE A 80 -2.89 19.82 -0.03
C ILE A 80 -4.15 20.68 0.15
N PRO A 81 -4.09 21.91 0.71
CA PRO A 81 -5.29 22.73 0.85
C PRO A 81 -6.01 23.12 -0.45
N LYS A 82 -5.34 22.93 -1.60
CA LYS A 82 -5.91 23.15 -2.94
C LYS A 82 -6.62 21.93 -3.51
N ILE A 83 -6.51 20.77 -2.88
CA ILE A 83 -7.19 19.53 -3.27
C ILE A 83 -8.57 19.50 -2.62
N PRO A 84 -9.62 19.02 -3.32
CA PRO A 84 -10.95 18.86 -2.70
C PRO A 84 -10.94 17.81 -1.58
N VAL A 85 -11.74 18.02 -0.54
CA VAL A 85 -11.97 17.03 0.53
C VAL A 85 -12.83 15.87 0.03
N ILE A 86 -12.83 14.75 0.76
CA ILE A 86 -13.74 13.61 0.53
C ILE A 86 -15.19 14.11 0.42
N GLY A 87 -15.94 13.55 -0.53
CA GLY A 87 -17.32 13.94 -0.81
C GLY A 87 -17.46 15.16 -1.74
N LYS A 88 -16.41 15.95 -1.95
CA LYS A 88 -16.37 17.03 -2.96
C LYS A 88 -15.51 16.71 -4.17
N ALA A 89 -14.58 15.78 -4.05
CA ALA A 89 -13.78 15.28 -5.16
C ALA A 89 -14.64 14.38 -6.07
N LYS A 90 -14.37 14.42 -7.39
CA LYS A 90 -14.94 13.44 -8.31
C LYS A 90 -14.33 12.06 -8.04
N THR A 91 -15.10 11.00 -8.26
CA THR A 91 -14.62 9.62 -8.14
C THR A 91 -13.33 9.41 -8.93
N GLY A 92 -12.38 8.73 -8.33
CA GLY A 92 -11.06 8.47 -8.92
C GLY A 92 -10.08 9.64 -8.89
N ARG A 93 -10.43 10.76 -8.25
CA ARG A 93 -9.53 11.91 -8.07
C ARG A 93 -8.92 11.93 -6.68
N MET A 94 -7.75 12.56 -6.54
CA MET A 94 -7.10 12.78 -5.27
C MET A 94 -7.98 13.60 -4.32
N THR A 95 -8.02 13.21 -3.06
CA THR A 95 -8.66 13.95 -1.98
C THR A 95 -7.62 14.51 -1.00
N GLN A 96 -7.99 15.51 -0.22
CA GLN A 96 -7.09 16.02 0.83
C GLN A 96 -6.66 14.89 1.77
N GLU A 97 -7.60 14.05 2.18
CA GLU A 97 -7.38 12.93 3.09
C GLU A 97 -6.39 11.91 2.51
N ALA A 98 -6.51 11.60 1.22
CA ALA A 98 -5.55 10.75 0.52
C ALA A 98 -4.15 11.37 0.48
N ALA A 99 -4.06 12.67 0.21
CA ALA A 99 -2.79 13.38 0.16
C ALA A 99 -2.14 13.50 1.57
N TYR A 100 -2.94 13.72 2.62
CA TYR A 100 -2.46 13.66 4.00
C TYR A 100 -2.01 12.27 4.41
N ALA A 101 -2.69 11.20 3.98
CA ALA A 101 -2.25 9.84 4.23
C ALA A 101 -0.90 9.54 3.55
N ILE A 102 -0.68 10.03 2.31
CA ILE A 102 0.61 9.96 1.64
C ILE A 102 1.67 10.73 2.43
N MET A 103 1.38 11.95 2.86
CA MET A 103 2.27 12.78 3.66
C MET A 103 2.67 12.08 4.97
N GLY A 104 1.68 11.52 5.70
CA GLY A 104 1.91 10.77 6.93
C GLY A 104 2.79 9.55 6.71
N ARG A 105 2.56 8.79 5.62
CA ARG A 105 3.38 7.65 5.24
C ARG A 105 4.84 8.05 4.97
N ILE A 106 5.06 9.12 4.21
CA ILE A 106 6.41 9.64 3.92
C ILE A 106 7.11 10.02 5.23
N ALA A 107 6.43 10.75 6.09
CA ALA A 107 6.98 11.21 7.38
C ALA A 107 7.30 10.02 8.30
N LEU A 108 6.39 9.06 8.43
CA LEU A 108 6.56 7.85 9.24
C LEU A 108 7.79 7.04 8.81
N PHE A 109 7.92 6.73 7.52
CA PHE A 109 9.06 5.98 6.98
C PHE A 109 10.41 6.69 7.13
N ASN A 110 10.38 8.00 7.38
CA ASN A 110 11.57 8.82 7.59
C ASN A 110 11.72 9.27 9.05
N GLN A 111 11.02 8.63 9.99
CA GLN A 111 11.10 8.89 11.43
C GLN A 111 10.77 10.34 11.83
N ARG A 112 9.98 11.02 11.01
CA ARG A 112 9.49 12.38 11.28
C ARG A 112 8.14 12.27 11.98
N TRP A 113 8.18 11.86 13.25
CA TRP A 113 7.00 11.47 14.04
C TRP A 113 5.97 12.57 14.16
N ASP A 114 6.40 13.80 14.46
CA ASP A 114 5.50 14.94 14.60
C ASP A 114 4.78 15.29 13.29
N ASP A 115 5.50 15.28 12.18
CA ASP A 115 4.92 15.49 10.85
C ASP A 115 3.93 14.34 10.50
N ALA A 116 4.24 13.10 10.88
CA ALA A 116 3.36 11.96 10.65
C ALA A 116 2.07 12.08 11.47
N ILE A 117 2.17 12.40 12.75
CA ILE A 117 1.02 12.62 13.65
C ILE A 117 0.14 13.74 13.09
N ALA A 118 0.73 14.90 12.78
CA ALA A 118 0.00 16.03 12.25
C ALA A 118 -0.73 15.72 10.93
N ALA A 119 -0.10 14.94 10.06
CA ALA A 119 -0.72 14.52 8.80
C ALA A 119 -1.89 13.55 9.04
N TYR A 120 -1.70 12.50 9.83
CA TYR A 120 -2.75 11.51 10.08
C TYR A 120 -3.95 12.05 10.87
N GLN A 121 -3.76 13.06 11.71
CA GLN A 121 -4.88 13.75 12.39
C GLN A 121 -5.88 14.36 11.41
N ASN A 122 -5.46 14.67 10.17
CA ASN A 122 -6.36 15.16 9.12
C ASN A 122 -7.14 14.03 8.43
N VAL A 123 -6.80 12.77 8.68
CA VAL A 123 -7.45 11.58 8.09
C VAL A 123 -8.32 10.86 9.11
N ILE A 124 -7.86 10.76 10.35
CA ILE A 124 -8.56 10.05 11.43
C ILE A 124 -9.96 10.64 11.63
N GLY A 125 -10.97 9.75 11.62
CA GLY A 125 -12.38 10.13 11.80
C GLY A 125 -13.05 10.74 10.57
N LYS A 126 -12.35 10.89 9.43
CA LYS A 126 -12.94 11.37 8.17
C LYS A 126 -13.56 10.25 7.34
N VAL A 127 -13.11 9.02 7.54
CA VAL A 127 -13.62 7.82 6.91
C VAL A 127 -13.93 6.76 7.96
N GLN A 128 -14.80 5.82 7.62
CA GLN A 128 -15.15 4.70 8.47
C GLN A 128 -14.44 3.44 7.95
N LEU A 129 -13.99 2.60 8.88
CA LEU A 129 -13.42 1.32 8.54
C LEU A 129 -14.48 0.43 7.88
N PHE A 130 -14.07 -0.32 6.88
CA PHE A 130 -14.90 -1.25 6.16
C PHE A 130 -15.37 -2.41 7.07
N LYS A 131 -16.59 -2.83 6.86
CA LYS A 131 -17.19 -3.98 7.56
C LYS A 131 -17.79 -4.94 6.54
N SER A 132 -17.41 -6.19 6.63
CA SER A 132 -18.00 -7.27 5.86
C SER A 132 -19.19 -7.86 6.65
N GLY A 133 -20.34 -7.99 6.02
CA GLY A 133 -21.54 -8.45 6.69
C GLY A 133 -21.94 -7.57 7.88
N ASP A 134 -22.10 -8.17 9.05
CA ASP A 134 -22.40 -7.46 10.31
C ASP A 134 -21.15 -6.84 10.98
N GLY A 135 -19.96 -7.11 10.41
CA GLY A 135 -18.68 -6.60 10.90
C GLY A 135 -18.09 -7.36 12.09
N SER A 136 -18.69 -8.47 12.50
CA SER A 136 -18.20 -9.27 13.65
C SER A 136 -16.95 -10.11 13.32
N ASP A 137 -16.77 -10.50 12.06
CA ASP A 137 -15.57 -11.20 11.60
C ASP A 137 -14.49 -10.20 11.17
N TYR A 138 -13.54 -9.95 12.06
CA TYR A 138 -12.45 -9.02 11.80
C TYR A 138 -11.49 -9.49 10.70
N ALA A 139 -11.34 -10.80 10.50
CA ALA A 139 -10.51 -11.33 9.41
C ALA A 139 -11.20 -11.09 8.05
N ALA A 140 -12.52 -11.33 7.99
CA ALA A 140 -13.32 -11.03 6.80
C ALA A 140 -13.38 -9.53 6.51
N ASN A 141 -13.53 -8.68 7.53
CA ASN A 141 -13.49 -7.21 7.36
C ASN A 141 -12.20 -6.78 6.63
N PHE A 142 -11.06 -7.30 7.04
CA PHE A 142 -9.80 -6.96 6.40
C PHE A 142 -9.64 -7.59 5.01
N ALA A 143 -9.93 -8.87 4.86
CA ALA A 143 -9.76 -9.58 3.59
C ALA A 143 -10.72 -9.08 2.50
N ASP A 144 -11.97 -8.81 2.85
CA ASP A 144 -12.99 -8.38 1.90
C ASP A 144 -12.78 -6.94 1.42
N LEU A 145 -12.11 -6.09 2.20
CA LEU A 145 -11.77 -4.73 1.78
C LEU A 145 -11.01 -4.71 0.45
N PHE A 146 -10.17 -5.71 0.21
CA PHE A 146 -9.31 -5.79 -0.97
C PHE A 146 -9.95 -6.52 -2.16
N LYS A 147 -11.21 -6.93 -2.05
CA LYS A 147 -11.94 -7.54 -3.18
C LYS A 147 -12.40 -6.47 -4.16
N GLU A 148 -12.41 -6.80 -5.45
CA GLU A 148 -12.81 -5.89 -6.55
C GLU A 148 -14.15 -5.20 -6.26
N LYS A 149 -15.16 -5.93 -5.81
CA LYS A 149 -16.48 -5.38 -5.46
C LYS A 149 -16.46 -4.29 -4.39
N ASN A 150 -15.40 -4.20 -3.60
CA ASN A 150 -15.23 -3.25 -2.50
C ASN A 150 -14.19 -2.16 -2.78
N GLU A 151 -13.69 -2.07 -4.02
CA GLU A 151 -12.66 -1.08 -4.41
C GLU A 151 -13.07 0.39 -4.20
N THR A 152 -14.38 0.65 -4.10
CA THR A 152 -14.93 1.98 -3.79
C THR A 152 -15.40 2.13 -2.34
N ALA A 153 -15.02 1.21 -1.46
CA ALA A 153 -15.36 1.31 -0.04
C ALA A 153 -14.84 2.62 0.57
N ALA A 154 -15.56 3.15 1.55
CA ALA A 154 -15.23 4.44 2.16
C ALA A 154 -13.84 4.48 2.84
N GLU A 155 -13.32 3.33 3.26
CA GLU A 155 -11.97 3.20 3.82
C GLU A 155 -10.86 3.40 2.78
N VAL A 156 -11.17 3.17 1.48
CA VAL A 156 -10.19 3.28 0.39
C VAL A 156 -9.98 4.75 0.04
N LEU A 157 -8.86 5.30 0.45
CA LEU A 157 -8.51 6.71 0.20
C LEU A 157 -7.98 6.95 -1.21
N LEU A 158 -7.21 6.01 -1.74
CA LEU A 158 -6.64 6.06 -3.09
C LEU A 158 -6.35 4.63 -3.57
N SER A 159 -6.83 4.30 -4.75
CA SER A 159 -6.58 3.00 -5.38
C SER A 159 -6.40 3.15 -6.89
N VAL A 160 -5.73 2.17 -7.48
CA VAL A 160 -5.68 2.01 -8.94
C VAL A 160 -6.72 0.96 -9.30
N HIS A 161 -7.71 1.36 -10.08
CA HIS A 161 -8.77 0.47 -10.53
C HIS A 161 -8.33 -0.22 -11.83
N TYR A 162 -8.42 -1.54 -11.84
CA TYR A 162 -8.18 -2.37 -13.02
C TYR A 162 -9.51 -2.85 -13.56
N LYS A 163 -9.66 -2.86 -14.87
CA LYS A 163 -10.81 -3.51 -15.50
C LYS A 163 -10.60 -5.02 -15.55
N GLY A 164 -11.69 -5.72 -15.34
CA GLY A 164 -11.72 -7.18 -15.21
C GLY A 164 -11.13 -7.97 -16.36
N PRO A 165 -11.14 -9.31 -16.23
CA PRO A 165 -10.44 -10.22 -17.15
C PRO A 165 -10.88 -10.05 -18.60
N GLY A 166 -9.95 -10.20 -19.53
CA GLY A 166 -10.18 -10.12 -20.97
C GLY A 166 -10.08 -8.71 -21.58
N LEU A 167 -9.93 -7.66 -20.78
CA LEU A 167 -9.78 -6.28 -21.27
C LEU A 167 -8.32 -5.80 -21.37
N GLY A 168 -7.35 -6.64 -21.02
CA GLY A 168 -5.91 -6.32 -21.06
C GLY A 168 -5.43 -5.33 -19.99
N GLU A 169 -6.30 -4.96 -19.07
CA GLU A 169 -6.03 -3.98 -17.99
C GLU A 169 -5.97 -4.64 -16.61
N GLY A 170 -5.76 -5.95 -16.53
CA GLY A 170 -5.65 -6.69 -15.29
C GLY A 170 -4.28 -6.54 -14.63
N SER A 171 -4.24 -6.73 -13.30
CA SER A 171 -2.99 -6.82 -12.57
C SER A 171 -2.28 -8.14 -12.85
N CYS A 172 -0.97 -8.11 -13.07
CA CYS A 172 -0.16 -9.34 -13.21
C CYS A 172 0.11 -10.04 -11.87
N PHE A 173 -0.30 -9.46 -10.74
CA PHE A 173 0.02 -10.01 -9.42
C PHE A 173 -0.53 -11.42 -9.19
N GLY A 174 -1.73 -11.73 -9.69
CA GLY A 174 -2.31 -13.06 -9.56
C GLY A 174 -1.42 -14.19 -10.13
N VAL A 175 -0.76 -13.93 -11.24
CA VAL A 175 0.17 -14.89 -11.86
C VAL A 175 1.46 -15.05 -11.04
N CYS A 176 1.94 -13.94 -10.45
CA CYS A 176 3.15 -13.96 -9.65
C CYS A 176 2.96 -14.62 -8.28
N TRP A 177 1.72 -14.69 -7.77
CA TRP A 177 1.43 -15.12 -6.40
C TRP A 177 0.75 -16.48 -6.29
N SER A 178 -0.07 -16.87 -7.24
CA SER A 178 -0.80 -18.15 -7.22
C SER A 178 -0.51 -19.05 -8.41
N GLY A 179 0.27 -18.57 -9.35
CA GLY A 179 0.61 -19.29 -10.57
C GLY A 179 1.91 -20.09 -10.46
N PRO A 180 2.38 -20.65 -11.56
CA PRO A 180 3.61 -21.46 -11.60
C PRO A 180 4.88 -20.67 -11.24
N MET A 181 4.79 -19.35 -11.09
CA MET A 181 5.98 -18.53 -10.79
C MET A 181 6.30 -18.42 -9.31
N ASN A 182 5.31 -18.51 -8.39
CA ASN A 182 5.51 -18.38 -6.92
C ASN A 182 6.65 -17.40 -6.54
N ALA A 183 6.64 -16.22 -7.19
CA ALA A 183 7.78 -15.31 -7.13
C ALA A 183 7.79 -14.42 -5.88
N ILE A 184 6.68 -14.37 -5.16
CA ILE A 184 6.52 -13.52 -3.97
C ILE A 184 5.94 -14.36 -2.85
N GLU A 185 6.73 -14.52 -1.79
CA GLU A 185 6.35 -15.25 -0.59
C GLU A 185 6.51 -14.36 0.63
N GLY A 186 5.65 -14.51 1.64
CA GLY A 186 5.82 -13.89 2.95
C GLY A 186 6.94 -14.58 3.73
N THR A 187 7.72 -13.81 4.46
CA THR A 187 8.72 -14.36 5.35
C THR A 187 8.10 -14.81 6.69
N MET A 188 8.74 -15.74 7.38
CA MET A 188 8.33 -16.11 8.74
C MET A 188 8.41 -14.90 9.69
N ASN A 189 9.38 -14.02 9.49
CA ASN A 189 9.48 -12.78 10.28
C ASN A 189 8.21 -11.94 10.16
N LEU A 190 7.67 -11.80 8.94
CA LEU A 190 6.39 -11.10 8.75
C LEU A 190 5.25 -11.79 9.50
N CYS A 191 5.22 -13.13 9.49
CA CYS A 191 4.24 -13.89 10.26
C CYS A 191 4.40 -13.63 11.77
N ASP A 192 5.62 -13.61 12.26
CA ASP A 192 5.91 -13.40 13.67
C ASP A 192 5.65 -11.97 14.15
N ASP A 193 5.78 -10.98 13.27
CA ASP A 193 5.48 -9.56 13.53
C ASP A 193 3.99 -9.26 13.74
N PHE A 194 3.08 -10.15 13.31
CA PHE A 194 1.69 -10.02 13.72
C PHE A 194 1.56 -10.30 15.22
N TYR A 195 0.90 -9.45 15.96
CA TYR A 195 0.67 -9.63 17.39
C TYR A 195 -0.34 -10.73 17.68
N CYS A 196 -0.44 -11.16 18.92
CA CYS A 196 -1.53 -12.00 19.36
C CYS A 196 -2.82 -11.20 19.51
N ILE A 197 -3.94 -11.90 19.65
CA ILE A 197 -5.27 -11.29 19.73
C ILE A 197 -5.46 -10.37 20.95
N ASP A 198 -4.60 -10.50 21.95
CA ASP A 198 -4.53 -9.62 23.13
C ASP A 198 -3.73 -8.33 22.88
N GLY A 199 -3.20 -8.14 21.67
CA GLY A 199 -2.39 -6.98 21.29
C GLY A 199 -0.94 -7.03 21.77
N LEU A 200 -0.46 -8.20 22.25
CA LEU A 200 0.92 -8.38 22.66
C LEU A 200 1.74 -9.13 21.59
N PRO A 201 3.02 -8.83 21.44
CA PRO A 201 3.91 -9.61 20.59
C PRO A 201 4.04 -11.06 21.09
N ILE A 202 4.43 -11.96 20.18
CA ILE A 202 4.45 -13.42 20.43
C ILE A 202 5.36 -13.85 21.60
N ASP A 203 6.40 -13.11 21.87
CA ASP A 203 7.33 -13.37 22.99
C ASP A 203 6.79 -12.90 24.36
N LYS A 204 5.68 -12.18 24.39
CA LYS A 204 5.06 -11.62 25.60
C LYS A 204 3.63 -12.07 25.84
N SER A 205 2.97 -12.60 24.82
CA SER A 205 1.57 -12.99 24.94
C SER A 205 1.42 -14.37 25.59
N PRO A 206 0.64 -14.49 26.67
CA PRO A 206 0.29 -15.79 27.24
C PRO A 206 -0.64 -16.61 26.33
N LEU A 207 -1.22 -16.01 25.31
CA LEU A 207 -2.12 -16.65 24.35
C LEU A 207 -1.37 -17.29 23.18
N PHE A 208 -0.08 -17.02 23.03
CA PHE A 208 0.75 -17.64 21.99
C PHE A 208 0.91 -19.14 22.27
N LYS A 209 0.60 -19.97 21.29
CA LYS A 209 0.63 -21.42 21.43
C LYS A 209 1.77 -22.09 20.68
N GLY A 210 2.52 -21.32 19.89
CA GLY A 210 3.67 -21.82 19.15
C GLY A 210 4.95 -21.85 19.99
N SER A 211 6.01 -22.40 19.40
CA SER A 211 7.35 -22.37 19.98
C SER A 211 8.22 -21.29 19.35
N LEU A 212 9.00 -20.58 20.16
CA LEU A 212 10.03 -19.64 19.71
C LEU A 212 11.40 -20.31 19.55
N GLU A 213 11.51 -21.59 19.86
CA GLU A 213 12.75 -22.33 19.71
C GLU A 213 13.15 -22.46 18.24
N SER A 214 14.44 -22.31 17.97
CA SER A 214 14.97 -22.49 16.62
C SER A 214 14.74 -23.92 16.15
N GLY A 215 14.14 -24.07 14.96
CA GLY A 215 13.85 -25.39 14.38
C GLY A 215 12.56 -26.05 14.89
N ALA A 216 11.82 -25.43 15.80
CA ALA A 216 10.52 -25.96 16.25
C ALA A 216 9.47 -26.01 15.12
N HIS A 217 9.59 -25.12 14.15
CA HIS A 217 8.72 -25.08 12.96
C HIS A 217 9.52 -25.50 11.72
N THR A 218 9.22 -26.68 11.20
CA THR A 218 9.85 -27.22 9.99
C THR A 218 8.78 -27.64 8.99
N LYS A 219 9.21 -27.94 7.75
CA LYS A 219 8.33 -28.47 6.73
C LYS A 219 7.73 -29.82 7.11
N GLU A 220 8.53 -30.66 7.73
CA GLU A 220 8.17 -32.02 8.14
C GLU A 220 7.30 -32.02 9.40
N ASN A 221 7.50 -31.01 10.27
CA ASN A 221 6.77 -30.87 11.53
C ASN A 221 6.38 -29.40 11.73
N PRO A 222 5.31 -28.93 11.07
CA PRO A 222 4.86 -27.56 11.20
C PRO A 222 4.25 -27.30 12.59
N ASP A 223 4.74 -26.28 13.25
CA ASP A 223 4.15 -25.79 14.50
C ASP A 223 2.86 -24.99 14.19
N MET A 224 1.75 -25.67 14.19
CA MET A 224 0.43 -25.06 13.89
C MET A 224 -0.03 -24.10 14.98
N GLY A 225 0.41 -24.28 16.24
CA GLY A 225 0.13 -23.36 17.34
C GLY A 225 0.63 -21.94 17.08
N ARG A 226 1.63 -21.80 16.21
CA ARG A 226 2.22 -20.52 15.81
C ARG A 226 1.21 -19.61 15.08
N TYR A 227 0.17 -20.18 14.49
CA TYR A 227 -0.86 -19.45 13.73
C TYR A 227 -2.15 -19.22 14.52
N GLU A 228 -2.22 -19.75 15.75
CA GLU A 228 -3.41 -19.60 16.61
C GLU A 228 -3.33 -18.31 17.45
N ASN A 229 -4.50 -17.78 17.80
CA ASN A 229 -4.65 -16.60 18.66
C ASN A 229 -3.88 -15.37 18.17
N ARG A 230 -3.76 -15.21 16.85
CA ARG A 230 -3.04 -14.10 16.22
C ARG A 230 -4.01 -13.03 15.75
N ASP A 231 -3.48 -11.85 15.49
CA ASP A 231 -4.21 -10.75 14.88
C ASP A 231 -5.01 -11.27 13.66
N PRO A 232 -6.31 -11.01 13.58
CA PRO A 232 -7.17 -11.49 12.49
C PRO A 232 -6.67 -11.11 11.10
N ARG A 233 -5.97 -9.96 10.97
CA ARG A 233 -5.40 -9.50 9.69
C ARG A 233 -4.35 -10.46 9.15
N MET A 234 -3.68 -11.24 10.00
CA MET A 234 -2.72 -12.24 9.55
C MET A 234 -3.35 -13.23 8.56
N LYS A 235 -4.53 -13.77 8.89
CA LYS A 235 -5.27 -14.70 8.00
C LYS A 235 -5.77 -14.02 6.72
N GLY A 236 -6.02 -12.72 6.76
CA GLY A 236 -6.37 -11.93 5.58
C GLY A 236 -5.18 -11.58 4.68
N THR A 237 -3.96 -11.56 5.24
CA THR A 237 -2.73 -11.21 4.54
C THR A 237 -1.99 -12.45 4.03
N LEU A 238 -1.93 -13.51 4.82
CA LEU A 238 -1.07 -14.67 4.60
C LEU A 238 -1.91 -15.92 4.33
N MET A 239 -1.46 -16.73 3.37
CA MET A 239 -1.96 -18.09 3.17
C MET A 239 -1.22 -19.01 4.14
N LEU A 240 -1.95 -19.50 5.13
CA LEU A 240 -1.38 -20.33 6.19
C LEU A 240 -1.67 -21.81 5.92
N PRO A 241 -0.84 -22.75 6.42
CA PRO A 241 -1.13 -24.16 6.36
C PRO A 241 -2.52 -24.50 6.94
N GLY A 242 -3.26 -25.35 6.25
CA GLY A 242 -4.63 -25.72 6.64
C GLY A 242 -5.72 -24.77 6.13
N MET A 243 -5.38 -23.68 5.45
CA MET A 243 -6.35 -22.82 4.76
C MET A 243 -6.73 -23.41 3.40
N GLU A 244 -7.96 -23.16 2.96
CA GLU A 244 -8.42 -23.53 1.64
C GLU A 244 -8.18 -22.40 0.64
N TRP A 245 -7.71 -22.75 -0.57
CA TRP A 245 -7.51 -21.84 -1.68
C TRP A 245 -7.96 -22.51 -2.98
N ASN A 246 -8.86 -21.86 -3.71
CA ASN A 246 -9.40 -22.39 -4.98
C ASN A 246 -9.86 -23.86 -4.87
N GLY A 247 -10.59 -24.21 -3.81
CA GLY A 247 -11.09 -25.56 -3.57
C GLY A 247 -10.02 -26.60 -3.20
N LYS A 248 -8.80 -26.17 -2.90
CA LYS A 248 -7.70 -27.04 -2.46
C LYS A 248 -7.17 -26.61 -1.09
N LEU A 249 -7.01 -27.61 -0.24
CA LEU A 249 -6.37 -27.39 1.06
C LEU A 249 -4.89 -27.04 0.85
N TYR A 250 -4.47 -25.92 1.41
CA TYR A 250 -3.08 -25.53 1.41
C TYR A 250 -2.31 -26.43 2.39
N THR A 251 -1.48 -27.30 1.82
CA THR A 251 -0.62 -28.18 2.60
C THR A 251 0.80 -27.64 2.62
N ASN A 252 1.57 -28.01 3.62
CA ASN A 252 2.96 -27.57 3.87
C ASN A 252 3.99 -28.04 2.82
N ASN A 253 3.57 -28.30 1.59
CA ASN A 253 4.45 -28.72 0.48
C ASN A 253 5.31 -27.58 -0.07
N LEU A 254 5.87 -26.77 0.84
CA LEU A 254 6.71 -25.66 0.47
C LEU A 254 8.16 -26.08 0.33
N PRO A 255 8.92 -25.43 -0.57
CA PRO A 255 10.37 -25.58 -0.57
C PRO A 255 10.95 -25.30 0.82
N ALA A 256 12.01 -25.98 1.19
CA ALA A 256 12.63 -25.91 2.54
C ALA A 256 13.05 -24.48 2.99
N SER A 257 13.09 -23.54 2.07
CA SER A 257 13.44 -22.13 2.31
C SER A 257 12.25 -21.19 2.42
N SER A 258 11.04 -21.63 2.06
CA SER A 258 9.85 -20.79 2.03
C SER A 258 8.93 -21.20 3.16
N THR A 259 8.84 -20.35 4.13
CA THR A 259 7.76 -20.37 5.10
C THR A 259 6.54 -19.75 4.45
N ALA A 260 5.61 -20.58 4.19
CA ALA A 260 4.35 -20.41 3.56
C ALA A 260 3.58 -19.14 3.91
N CYS A 261 3.73 -18.14 3.12
CA CYS A 261 2.85 -17.01 3.26
C CYS A 261 2.61 -16.39 1.89
N ILE A 262 1.53 -16.81 1.23
CA ILE A 262 1.08 -16.18 0.01
C ILE A 262 0.08 -15.10 0.37
N HIS A 263 0.30 -13.92 -0.14
CA HIS A 263 -0.59 -12.80 0.02
C HIS A 263 -1.94 -13.07 -0.67
N LYS A 264 -3.04 -12.90 0.06
CA LYS A 264 -4.39 -13.23 -0.38
C LYS A 264 -5.11 -12.06 -1.10
N TRP A 265 -4.39 -11.07 -1.58
CA TRP A 265 -4.95 -9.81 -2.09
C TRP A 265 -5.69 -9.91 -3.41
N TYR A 266 -5.68 -11.03 -4.08
CA TYR A 266 -6.40 -11.20 -5.31
C TYR A 266 -6.99 -12.60 -5.39
N THR A 267 -8.24 -12.72 -5.01
CA THR A 267 -9.08 -13.82 -5.48
C THR A 267 -9.84 -13.30 -6.68
N PRO A 268 -9.63 -13.81 -7.88
CA PRO A 268 -10.65 -13.72 -8.88
C PRO A 268 -11.83 -14.54 -8.35
N GLU A 269 -12.84 -13.88 -7.80
CA GLU A 269 -14.10 -14.55 -7.47
C GLU A 269 -14.92 -14.84 -8.72
N ASP A 270 -14.44 -14.43 -9.89
CA ASP A 270 -15.17 -14.41 -11.14
C ASP A 270 -14.39 -15.08 -12.28
N THR A 271 -13.95 -16.32 -12.09
CA THR A 271 -13.59 -17.20 -13.22
C THR A 271 -14.42 -18.46 -13.21
#